data_800d1ec55230191971c3f99080d6f8cd
#
_entry.id   800d1ec55230191971c3f99080d6f8cd
#
_cell.length_a   1.000
_cell.length_b   1.000
_cell.length_c   1.000
_cell.angle_alpha   90.00
_cell.angle_beta   90.00
_cell.angle_gamma   90.00
#
_symmetry.space_group_name_H-M   'P 1'
#
loop_
_entity.id
_entity.type
_entity.pdbx_description
1 polymer ?
#
loop_
_entity_poly.entity_id
_entity_poly.type
_entity_poly.pdbx_seq_one_letter_code
_entity_poly.pdbx_strand_id
1 'polypeptide(L)'
;MNLAFYMKYAKTIYWLFKKVTMLLALAWALAVVVICVAGISMPDGKAEVAAIFGNALDRDGTPAPILAQRLDVAIQCYRAGMCGRLFVTGSIDAPLGDETVAMKQYLTARGVPGTAIIADNAGDNTLASARHLAAYMHEQHLASVMLISQYYHLPRARLAVERVGANALTIFGAYPHKFRALDLYSSWREVPAYAVYKIRLT
;
A
#
# COMPACT_ATOMS: atom_id res chain seq x y z
N MET A 1 46.58 8.15 -35.39
CA MET A 1 45.19 8.25 -34.83
C MET A 1 45.29 9.11 -33.57
N ASN A 2 44.59 10.26 -33.52
CA ASN A 2 44.94 11.38 -32.62
C ASN A 2 44.34 11.17 -31.19
N LEU A 3 45.17 10.92 -30.20
CA LEU A 3 44.80 10.72 -28.78
C LEU A 3 43.89 11.83 -28.21
N ALA A 4 44.16 13.09 -28.65
CA ALA A 4 43.37 14.27 -28.25
C ALA A 4 41.90 14.16 -28.72
N PHE A 5 41.67 13.57 -29.89
CA PHE A 5 40.33 13.33 -30.42
C PHE A 5 39.54 12.34 -29.55
N TYR A 6 40.14 11.21 -29.17
CA TYR A 6 39.53 10.23 -28.29
C TYR A 6 39.24 10.80 -26.92
N MET A 7 40.13 11.59 -26.35
CA MET A 7 39.91 12.23 -25.04
C MET A 7 38.75 13.24 -25.05
N LYS A 8 38.58 13.99 -26.14
CA LYS A 8 37.44 14.92 -26.30
C LYS A 8 36.13 14.17 -26.36
N TYR A 9 36.02 13.10 -27.14
CA TYR A 9 34.81 12.25 -27.22
C TYR A 9 34.49 11.58 -25.90
N ALA A 10 35.47 11.00 -25.21
CA ALA A 10 35.29 10.39 -23.90
C ALA A 10 34.73 11.39 -22.88
N LYS A 11 35.24 12.62 -22.83
CA LYS A 11 34.71 13.67 -21.95
C LYS A 11 33.26 14.05 -22.30
N THR A 12 32.92 14.17 -23.59
CA THR A 12 31.56 14.49 -24.03
C THR A 12 30.59 13.37 -23.67
N ILE A 13 30.96 12.10 -23.90
CA ILE A 13 30.14 10.93 -23.54
C ILE A 13 29.94 10.86 -22.02
N TYR A 14 30.99 11.04 -21.23
CA TYR A 14 30.92 11.07 -19.77
C TYR A 14 29.99 12.19 -19.27
N TRP A 15 30.08 13.38 -19.83
CA TRP A 15 29.23 14.51 -19.48
C TRP A 15 27.75 14.27 -19.84
N LEU A 16 27.49 13.70 -21.02
CA LEU A 16 26.16 13.32 -21.45
C LEU A 16 25.58 12.25 -20.53
N PHE A 17 26.37 11.23 -20.19
CA PHE A 17 25.98 10.18 -19.24
C PHE A 17 25.60 10.76 -17.88
N LYS A 18 26.42 11.69 -17.33
CA LYS A 18 26.08 12.38 -16.06
C LYS A 18 24.77 13.15 -16.15
N LYS A 19 24.51 13.84 -17.23
CA LYS A 19 23.24 14.58 -17.41
C LYS A 19 22.05 13.62 -17.48
N VAL A 20 22.16 12.55 -18.25
CA VAL A 20 21.09 11.55 -18.38
C VAL A 20 20.80 10.89 -17.03
N THR A 21 21.84 10.46 -16.30
CA THR A 21 21.65 9.86 -14.96
C THR A 21 21.02 10.83 -13.97
N MET A 22 21.41 12.10 -14.01
CA MET A 22 20.82 13.14 -13.16
C MET A 22 19.34 13.36 -13.50
N LEU A 23 18.99 13.44 -14.78
CA LEU A 23 17.60 13.59 -15.23
C LEU A 23 16.74 12.39 -14.81
N LEU A 24 17.26 11.17 -14.96
CA LEU A 24 16.56 9.95 -14.49
C LEU A 24 16.37 9.95 -12.98
N ALA A 25 17.37 10.37 -12.21
CA ALA A 25 17.25 10.47 -10.74
C ALA A 25 16.20 11.52 -10.34
N LEU A 26 16.16 12.67 -11.01
CA LEU A 26 15.15 13.70 -10.78
C LEU A 26 13.75 13.23 -11.15
N ALA A 27 13.59 12.56 -12.30
CA ALA A 27 12.32 12.00 -12.72
C ALA A 27 11.81 10.95 -11.72
N TRP A 28 12.70 10.11 -11.20
CA TRP A 28 12.37 9.13 -10.17
C TRP A 28 11.96 9.80 -8.86
N ALA A 29 12.72 10.79 -8.39
CA ALA A 29 12.38 11.55 -7.19
C ALA A 29 11.01 12.24 -7.33
N LEU A 30 10.72 12.81 -8.49
CA LEU A 30 9.41 13.39 -8.79
C LEU A 30 8.29 12.34 -8.75
N ALA A 31 8.52 11.15 -9.31
CA ALA A 31 7.56 10.06 -9.27
C ALA A 31 7.27 9.63 -7.82
N VAL A 32 8.28 9.55 -6.96
CA VAL A 32 8.10 9.29 -5.51
C VAL A 32 7.21 10.36 -4.88
N VAL A 33 7.49 11.63 -5.12
CA VAL A 33 6.68 12.74 -4.59
C VAL A 33 5.23 12.63 -5.05
N VAL A 34 5.00 12.40 -6.35
CA VAL A 34 3.66 12.26 -6.92
C VAL A 34 2.89 11.12 -6.27
N ILE A 35 3.52 9.95 -6.08
CA ILE A 35 2.90 8.80 -5.41
C ILE A 35 2.55 9.14 -3.95
N CYS A 36 3.48 9.77 -3.21
CA CYS A 36 3.23 10.14 -1.83
C CYS A 36 2.09 11.16 -1.71
N VAL A 37 2.11 12.21 -2.53
CA VAL A 37 1.04 13.23 -2.56
C VAL A 37 -0.30 12.60 -2.93
N ALA A 38 -0.35 11.74 -3.93
CA ALA A 38 -1.58 11.05 -4.32
C ALA A 38 -2.16 10.20 -3.18
N GLY A 39 -1.32 9.55 -2.38
CA GLY A 39 -1.78 8.79 -1.22
C GLY A 39 -2.26 9.67 -0.07
N ILE A 40 -1.54 10.76 0.22
CA ILE A 40 -1.92 11.74 1.26
C ILE A 40 -3.22 12.47 0.89
N SER A 41 -3.44 12.72 -0.39
CA SER A 41 -4.61 13.44 -0.91
C SER A 41 -5.81 12.53 -1.22
N MET A 42 -5.77 11.25 -0.83
CA MET A 42 -6.96 10.41 -0.95
C MET A 42 -8.10 11.00 -0.10
N PRO A 43 -9.34 10.98 -0.63
CA PRO A 43 -10.48 11.48 0.14
C PRO A 43 -10.63 10.66 1.43
N ASP A 44 -10.98 11.33 2.51
CA ASP A 44 -11.47 10.74 3.73
C ASP A 44 -13.01 10.69 3.73
N GLY A 45 -13.60 9.86 4.57
CA GLY A 45 -15.04 9.73 4.63
C GLY A 45 -15.49 8.49 5.36
N LYS A 46 -16.80 8.31 5.45
CA LYS A 46 -17.41 7.14 6.06
C LYS A 46 -17.55 6.02 5.01
N ALA A 47 -17.09 4.82 5.34
CA ALA A 47 -17.19 3.65 4.50
C ALA A 47 -17.91 2.49 5.23
N GLU A 48 -18.52 1.59 4.47
CA GLU A 48 -19.19 0.39 5.02
C GLU A 48 -18.18 -0.64 5.52
N VAL A 49 -17.02 -0.74 4.84
CA VAL A 49 -15.91 -1.61 5.21
C VAL A 49 -14.57 -0.87 5.13
N ALA A 50 -13.68 -1.15 6.07
CA ALA A 50 -12.28 -0.74 5.98
C ALA A 50 -11.42 -1.96 5.62
N ALA A 51 -10.61 -1.86 4.57
CA ALA A 51 -9.67 -2.88 4.14
C ALA A 51 -8.26 -2.55 4.63
N ILE A 52 -7.72 -3.40 5.50
CA ILE A 52 -6.40 -3.25 6.10
C ILE A 52 -5.44 -4.23 5.42
N PHE A 53 -4.45 -3.67 4.69
CA PHE A 53 -3.46 -4.49 4.00
C PHE A 53 -2.38 -4.96 4.98
N GLY A 54 -2.06 -6.26 4.93
CA GLY A 54 -0.96 -6.87 5.65
C GLY A 54 0.41 -6.29 5.28
N ASN A 55 1.43 -6.64 6.04
CA ASN A 55 2.79 -6.20 5.77
C ASN A 55 3.82 -7.22 6.25
N ALA A 56 3.99 -7.41 7.54
CA ALA A 56 4.91 -8.37 8.14
C ALA A 56 4.55 -8.62 9.62
N LEU A 57 5.00 -9.75 10.13
CA LEU A 57 5.01 -10.07 11.55
C LEU A 57 6.43 -9.88 12.12
N ASP A 58 6.51 -9.58 13.40
CA ASP A 58 7.74 -9.66 14.17
C ASP A 58 8.07 -11.14 14.51
N ARG A 59 9.28 -11.40 15.03
CA ARG A 59 9.75 -12.76 15.34
C ARG A 59 8.90 -13.53 16.34
N ASP A 60 8.15 -12.82 17.15
CA ASP A 60 7.21 -13.38 18.14
C ASP A 60 5.79 -13.61 17.57
N GLY A 61 5.60 -13.42 16.27
CA GLY A 61 4.31 -13.57 15.61
C GLY A 61 3.35 -12.40 15.81
N THR A 62 3.76 -11.32 16.45
CA THR A 62 2.93 -10.11 16.59
C THR A 62 3.04 -9.21 15.37
N PRO A 63 2.05 -8.32 15.11
CA PRO A 63 2.14 -7.36 14.02
C PRO A 63 3.36 -6.46 14.14
N ALA A 64 4.23 -6.47 13.13
CA ALA A 64 5.39 -5.58 13.07
C ALA A 64 4.95 -4.10 13.15
N PRO A 65 5.82 -3.17 13.56
CA PRO A 65 5.43 -1.79 13.85
C PRO A 65 4.69 -1.05 12.72
N ILE A 66 4.97 -1.38 11.47
CA ILE A 66 4.25 -0.81 10.32
C ILE A 66 2.82 -1.35 10.25
N LEU A 67 2.65 -2.65 10.46
CA LEU A 67 1.34 -3.30 10.48
C LEU A 67 0.52 -2.84 11.70
N ALA A 68 1.13 -2.77 12.87
CA ALA A 68 0.48 -2.27 14.09
C ALA A 68 -0.08 -0.85 13.91
N GLN A 69 0.65 0.04 13.24
CA GLN A 69 0.17 1.39 12.92
C GLN A 69 -1.08 1.39 12.03
N ARG A 70 -1.17 0.49 11.03
CA ARG A 70 -2.39 0.34 10.21
C ARG A 70 -3.57 -0.13 11.07
N LEU A 71 -3.33 -1.09 11.95
CA LEU A 71 -4.34 -1.61 12.86
C LEU A 71 -4.85 -0.54 13.83
N ASP A 72 -3.96 0.34 14.33
CA ASP A 72 -4.34 1.47 15.18
C ASP A 72 -5.26 2.44 14.44
N VAL A 73 -5.00 2.72 13.16
CA VAL A 73 -5.90 3.53 12.30
C VAL A 73 -7.24 2.83 12.12
N ALA A 74 -7.25 1.51 11.92
CA ALA A 74 -8.48 0.73 11.79
C ALA A 74 -9.32 0.76 13.07
N ILE A 75 -8.69 0.68 14.25
CA ILE A 75 -9.36 0.80 15.55
C ILE A 75 -10.01 2.17 15.69
N GLN A 76 -9.30 3.24 15.31
CA GLN A 76 -9.83 4.61 15.35
C GLN A 76 -11.03 4.75 14.40
N CYS A 77 -10.92 4.24 13.16
CA CYS A 77 -12.01 4.22 12.18
C CYS A 77 -13.25 3.53 12.76
N TYR A 78 -13.09 2.34 13.33
CA TYR A 78 -14.17 1.56 13.88
C TYR A 78 -14.84 2.27 15.09
N ARG A 79 -14.05 2.75 16.05
CA ARG A 79 -14.53 3.45 17.24
C ARG A 79 -15.25 4.76 16.92
N ALA A 80 -14.80 5.46 15.88
CA ALA A 80 -15.44 6.68 15.42
C ALA A 80 -16.71 6.42 14.58
N GLY A 81 -17.08 5.17 14.33
CA GLY A 81 -18.20 4.81 13.46
C GLY A 81 -18.01 5.19 12.00
N MET A 82 -16.76 5.42 11.58
CA MET A 82 -16.38 5.75 10.20
C MET A 82 -16.29 4.51 9.32
N CYS A 83 -16.19 3.32 9.90
CA CYS A 83 -16.29 2.04 9.22
C CYS A 83 -17.04 1.02 10.10
N GLY A 84 -17.93 0.22 9.49
CA GLY A 84 -18.75 -0.75 10.21
C GLY A 84 -18.11 -2.14 10.32
N ARG A 85 -17.22 -2.49 9.38
CA ARG A 85 -16.53 -3.78 9.28
C ARG A 85 -15.06 -3.57 8.95
N LEU A 86 -14.22 -4.51 9.38
CA LEU A 86 -12.78 -4.50 9.12
C LEU A 86 -12.41 -5.76 8.30
N PHE A 87 -12.02 -5.57 7.06
CA PHE A 87 -11.49 -6.62 6.20
C PHE A 87 -9.96 -6.63 6.32
N VAL A 88 -9.40 -7.59 7.06
CA VAL A 88 -7.96 -7.74 7.20
C VAL A 88 -7.45 -8.73 6.16
N THR A 89 -6.51 -8.31 5.32
CA THR A 89 -5.95 -9.14 4.25
C THR A 89 -4.44 -9.23 4.38
N GLY A 90 -3.92 -10.43 4.26
CA GLY A 90 -2.50 -10.74 4.41
C GLY A 90 -2.18 -12.13 3.91
N SER A 91 -0.97 -12.59 4.15
CA SER A 91 -0.48 -13.91 3.76
C SER A 91 -0.12 -14.76 4.97
N ILE A 92 0.19 -16.02 4.70
CA ILE A 92 0.78 -16.92 5.68
C ILE A 92 2.30 -16.78 5.52
N ASP A 93 2.95 -16.17 6.49
CA ASP A 93 4.41 -15.97 6.51
C ASP A 93 5.06 -17.10 7.34
N ALA A 94 5.41 -18.18 6.68
CA ALA A 94 6.14 -19.25 7.36
C ALA A 94 7.61 -18.83 7.58
N PRO A 95 8.18 -18.95 8.79
CA PRO A 95 7.64 -19.63 9.98
C PRO A 95 6.88 -18.72 10.97
N LEU A 96 6.65 -17.44 10.64
CA LEU A 96 6.12 -16.44 11.58
C LEU A 96 4.61 -16.58 11.84
N GLY A 97 3.87 -17.18 10.91
CA GLY A 97 2.45 -17.48 11.07
C GLY A 97 1.54 -16.76 10.08
N ASP A 98 0.24 -16.77 10.39
CA ASP A 98 -0.80 -16.12 9.58
C ASP A 98 -0.95 -14.65 10.02
N GLU A 99 -0.64 -13.71 9.11
CA GLU A 99 -0.77 -12.28 9.37
C GLU A 99 -2.19 -11.91 9.82
N THR A 100 -3.22 -12.53 9.23
CA THR A 100 -4.63 -12.18 9.51
C THR A 100 -5.06 -12.63 10.89
N VAL A 101 -4.52 -13.74 11.38
CA VAL A 101 -4.73 -14.20 12.77
C VAL A 101 -4.12 -13.19 13.74
N ALA A 102 -2.89 -12.78 13.53
CA ALA A 102 -2.22 -11.78 14.35
C ALA A 102 -2.95 -10.42 14.31
N MET A 103 -3.39 -9.99 13.12
CA MET A 103 -4.18 -8.77 12.96
C MET A 103 -5.50 -8.84 13.72
N LYS A 104 -6.21 -9.95 13.62
CA LYS A 104 -7.48 -10.18 14.34
C LYS A 104 -7.28 -10.18 15.85
N GLN A 105 -6.25 -10.85 16.35
CA GLN A 105 -5.90 -10.84 17.77
C GLN A 105 -5.58 -9.43 18.27
N TYR A 106 -4.78 -8.67 17.50
CA TYR A 106 -4.44 -7.28 17.83
C TYR A 106 -5.67 -6.38 17.96
N LEU A 107 -6.61 -6.49 17.02
CA LEU A 107 -7.85 -5.72 16.97
C LEU A 107 -8.79 -6.10 18.12
N THR A 108 -8.99 -7.40 18.36
CA THR A 108 -9.90 -7.88 19.42
C THR A 108 -9.38 -7.56 20.81
N ALA A 109 -8.08 -7.67 21.04
CA ALA A 109 -7.45 -7.25 22.30
C ALA A 109 -7.65 -5.76 22.61
N ARG A 110 -7.99 -4.94 21.59
CA ARG A 110 -8.26 -3.51 21.71
C ARG A 110 -9.72 -3.12 21.58
N GLY A 111 -10.62 -4.11 21.70
CA GLY A 111 -12.07 -3.91 21.84
C GLY A 111 -12.85 -3.86 20.53
N VAL A 112 -12.27 -4.28 19.39
CA VAL A 112 -13.04 -4.51 18.17
C VAL A 112 -13.71 -5.88 18.25
N PRO A 113 -15.03 -6.00 18.11
CA PRO A 113 -15.71 -7.30 18.14
C PRO A 113 -15.21 -8.23 17.03
N GLY A 114 -14.94 -9.49 17.36
CA GLY A 114 -14.47 -10.47 16.38
C GLY A 114 -15.44 -10.70 15.20
N THR A 115 -16.73 -10.43 15.41
CA THR A 115 -17.78 -10.48 14.37
C THR A 115 -17.70 -9.32 13.37
N ALA A 116 -17.03 -8.23 13.72
CA ALA A 116 -16.80 -7.10 12.82
C ALA A 116 -15.53 -7.29 11.95
N ILE A 117 -14.76 -8.37 12.18
CA ILE A 117 -13.47 -8.60 11.53
C ILE A 117 -13.58 -9.77 10.55
N ILE A 118 -13.38 -9.51 9.28
CA ILE A 118 -13.30 -10.47 8.19
C ILE A 118 -11.82 -10.70 7.86
N ALA A 119 -11.37 -11.96 7.95
CA ALA A 119 -9.99 -12.32 7.69
C ALA A 119 -9.83 -12.99 6.32
N ASP A 120 -8.89 -12.50 5.52
CA ASP A 120 -8.49 -13.04 4.23
C ASP A 120 -6.98 -13.33 4.25
N ASN A 121 -6.61 -14.58 4.44
CA ASN A 121 -5.21 -15.02 4.52
C ASN A 121 -4.62 -15.50 3.19
N ALA A 122 -5.32 -15.27 2.09
CA ALA A 122 -4.87 -15.56 0.73
C ALA A 122 -4.46 -14.29 -0.04
N GLY A 123 -4.25 -13.19 0.67
CA GLY A 123 -3.82 -11.90 0.14
C GLY A 123 -2.31 -11.81 -0.08
N ASP A 124 -1.70 -12.77 -0.79
CA ASP A 124 -0.25 -12.87 -1.02
C ASP A 124 0.38 -11.64 -1.69
N ASN A 125 -0.43 -10.84 -2.33
CA ASN A 125 -0.03 -9.58 -2.94
C ASN A 125 -1.23 -8.63 -3.04
N THR A 126 -0.95 -7.35 -3.29
CA THR A 126 -1.99 -6.31 -3.34
C THR A 126 -3.11 -6.59 -4.35
N LEU A 127 -2.82 -7.28 -5.46
CA LEU A 127 -3.85 -7.62 -6.45
C LEU A 127 -4.75 -8.77 -5.95
N ALA A 128 -4.19 -9.79 -5.31
CA ALA A 128 -4.95 -10.86 -4.67
C ALA A 128 -5.86 -10.28 -3.60
N SER A 129 -5.31 -9.49 -2.68
CA SER A 129 -6.08 -8.76 -1.66
C SER A 129 -7.23 -7.94 -2.26
N ALA A 130 -6.98 -7.22 -3.35
CA ALA A 130 -7.99 -6.42 -4.03
C ALA A 130 -9.11 -7.27 -4.64
N ARG A 131 -8.78 -8.43 -5.23
CA ARG A 131 -9.76 -9.38 -5.77
C ARG A 131 -10.66 -9.97 -4.68
N HIS A 132 -10.07 -10.40 -3.57
CA HIS A 132 -10.85 -10.96 -2.46
C HIS A 132 -11.72 -9.90 -1.80
N LEU A 133 -11.20 -8.69 -1.62
CA LEU A 133 -11.98 -7.54 -1.15
C LEU A 133 -13.17 -7.25 -2.08
N ALA A 134 -12.92 -7.17 -3.40
CA ALA A 134 -13.99 -6.91 -4.38
C ALA A 134 -15.06 -8.01 -4.39
N ALA A 135 -14.66 -9.28 -4.29
CA ALA A 135 -15.58 -10.41 -4.18
C ALA A 135 -16.43 -10.31 -2.90
N TYR A 136 -15.80 -10.05 -1.75
CA TYR A 136 -16.49 -9.83 -0.49
C TYR A 136 -17.49 -8.67 -0.56
N MET A 137 -17.06 -7.54 -1.11
CA MET A 137 -17.94 -6.37 -1.25
C MET A 137 -19.12 -6.63 -2.16
N HIS A 138 -18.91 -7.34 -3.26
CA HIS A 138 -19.98 -7.75 -4.18
C HIS A 138 -20.99 -8.68 -3.48
N GLU A 139 -20.52 -9.72 -2.78
CA GLU A 139 -21.35 -10.66 -2.05
C GLU A 139 -22.18 -9.98 -0.95
N GLN A 140 -21.61 -9.01 -0.26
CA GLN A 140 -22.24 -8.26 0.82
C GLN A 140 -22.99 -7.02 0.36
N HIS A 141 -23.06 -6.74 -0.96
CA HIS A 141 -23.70 -5.56 -1.56
C HIS A 141 -23.18 -4.23 -0.99
N LEU A 142 -21.86 -4.12 -0.74
CA LEU A 142 -21.25 -2.92 -0.18
C LEU A 142 -20.82 -1.97 -1.31
N ALA A 143 -21.04 -0.67 -1.11
CA ALA A 143 -20.78 0.37 -2.11
C ALA A 143 -19.58 1.27 -1.77
N SER A 144 -19.05 1.18 -0.54
CA SER A 144 -17.97 2.05 -0.10
C SER A 144 -16.90 1.30 0.71
N VAL A 145 -15.64 1.65 0.46
CA VAL A 145 -14.48 1.07 1.14
C VAL A 145 -13.49 2.15 1.56
N MET A 146 -12.92 1.98 2.75
CA MET A 146 -11.75 2.74 3.22
C MET A 146 -10.52 1.83 3.13
N LEU A 147 -9.54 2.22 2.32
CA LEU A 147 -8.27 1.52 2.23
C LEU A 147 -7.33 2.03 3.33
N ILE A 148 -6.87 1.14 4.20
CA ILE A 148 -5.96 1.49 5.29
C ILE A 148 -4.58 0.90 5.01
N SER A 149 -3.61 1.77 4.79
CA SER A 149 -2.20 1.42 4.57
C SER A 149 -1.31 2.64 4.79
N GLN A 150 0.01 2.52 4.58
CA GLN A 150 0.87 3.69 4.51
C GLN A 150 0.54 4.54 3.26
N TYR A 151 0.68 5.87 3.39
CA TYR A 151 0.35 6.84 2.34
C TYR A 151 0.98 6.52 0.98
N TYR A 152 2.24 6.06 0.95
CA TYR A 152 2.93 5.70 -0.30
C TYR A 152 2.36 4.44 -0.97
N HIS A 153 1.71 3.54 -0.23
CA HIS A 153 1.10 2.32 -0.76
C HIS A 153 -0.34 2.52 -1.24
N LEU A 154 -1.06 3.48 -0.69
CA LEU A 154 -2.49 3.72 -0.98
C LEU A 154 -2.79 3.90 -2.48
N PRO A 155 -1.98 4.62 -3.30
CA PRO A 155 -2.27 4.75 -4.73
C PRO A 155 -2.24 3.43 -5.48
N ARG A 156 -1.32 2.51 -5.11
CA ARG A 156 -1.25 1.17 -5.72
C ARG A 156 -2.40 0.28 -5.24
N ALA A 157 -2.75 0.34 -3.98
CA ALA A 157 -3.90 -0.37 -3.43
C ALA A 157 -5.20 0.08 -4.10
N ARG A 158 -5.40 1.39 -4.24
CA ARG A 158 -6.54 1.98 -4.96
C ARG A 158 -6.58 1.51 -6.41
N LEU A 159 -5.48 1.61 -7.14
CA LEU A 159 -5.38 1.15 -8.53
C LEU A 159 -5.74 -0.34 -8.67
N ALA A 160 -5.29 -1.18 -7.72
CA ALA A 160 -5.61 -2.60 -7.73
C ALA A 160 -7.12 -2.83 -7.53
N VAL A 161 -7.76 -2.14 -6.57
CA VAL A 161 -9.20 -2.25 -6.30
C VAL A 161 -10.03 -1.75 -7.48
N GLU A 162 -9.68 -0.60 -8.07
CA GLU A 162 -10.37 -0.07 -9.26
C GLU A 162 -10.31 -1.03 -10.46
N ARG A 163 -9.17 -1.71 -10.64
CA ARG A 163 -8.94 -2.61 -11.80
C ARG A 163 -9.61 -3.98 -11.70
N VAL A 164 -9.93 -4.44 -10.51
CA VAL A 164 -10.63 -5.73 -10.32
C VAL A 164 -12.17 -5.63 -10.43
N GLY A 165 -12.68 -4.54 -10.99
CA GLY A 165 -14.12 -4.36 -11.26
C GLY A 165 -14.85 -3.53 -10.20
N ALA A 166 -14.13 -2.85 -9.33
CA ALA A 166 -14.70 -2.01 -8.28
C ALA A 166 -14.95 -0.55 -8.73
N ASN A 167 -15.15 -0.30 -10.02
CA ASN A 167 -15.31 1.05 -10.59
C ASN A 167 -16.55 1.82 -10.07
N ALA A 168 -17.52 1.11 -9.48
CA ALA A 168 -18.71 1.73 -8.89
C ALA A 168 -18.55 2.02 -7.39
N LEU A 169 -17.41 1.68 -6.79
CA LEU A 169 -17.20 1.86 -5.36
C LEU A 169 -16.71 3.27 -5.03
N THR A 170 -17.22 3.81 -3.94
CA THR A 170 -16.63 4.99 -3.30
C THR A 170 -15.42 4.56 -2.49
N ILE A 171 -14.23 5.01 -2.87
CA ILE A 171 -12.97 4.61 -2.25
C ILE A 171 -12.40 5.78 -1.45
N PHE A 172 -12.25 5.56 -0.16
CA PHE A 172 -11.57 6.46 0.78
C PHE A 172 -10.19 5.92 1.13
N GLY A 173 -9.32 6.77 1.68
CA GLY A 173 -8.00 6.38 2.15
C GLY A 173 -7.74 6.84 3.58
N ALA A 174 -7.12 5.98 4.38
CA ALA A 174 -6.61 6.36 5.69
C ALA A 174 -5.21 5.78 5.91
N TYR A 175 -4.36 6.53 6.57
CA TYR A 175 -2.97 6.17 6.79
C TYR A 175 -2.48 6.64 8.17
N PRO A 176 -1.47 5.94 8.74
CA PRO A 176 -0.83 6.39 9.96
C PRO A 176 -0.08 7.71 9.75
N HIS A 177 -0.32 8.71 10.60
CA HIS A 177 0.37 10.01 10.54
C HIS A 177 1.80 9.96 11.15
N LYS A 178 2.26 8.79 11.58
CA LYS A 178 3.57 8.59 12.17
C LYS A 178 4.59 8.24 11.09
N PHE A 179 5.42 9.22 10.72
CA PHE A 179 6.52 9.04 9.77
C PHE A 179 7.66 8.22 10.38
N ARG A 180 8.27 7.36 9.56
CA ARG A 180 9.46 6.56 9.90
C ARG A 180 10.51 6.71 8.80
N ALA A 181 11.80 6.65 9.17
CA ALA A 181 12.90 6.72 8.21
C ALA A 181 12.81 5.65 7.10
N LEU A 182 12.31 4.45 7.43
CA LEU A 182 12.04 3.37 6.48
C LEU A 182 10.97 3.71 5.43
N ASP A 183 10.11 4.68 5.69
CA ASP A 183 9.08 5.09 4.73
C ASP A 183 9.70 5.72 3.48
N LEU A 184 10.87 6.37 3.60
CA LEU A 184 11.63 6.87 2.45
C LEU A 184 12.04 5.75 1.51
N TYR A 185 12.60 4.66 2.05
CA TYR A 185 12.98 3.49 1.27
C TYR A 185 11.76 2.80 0.66
N SER A 186 10.69 2.66 1.43
CA SER A 186 9.44 2.05 0.97
C SER A 186 8.80 2.87 -0.14
N SER A 187 8.75 4.19 -0.01
CA SER A 187 8.24 5.11 -1.04
C SER A 187 9.03 5.00 -2.35
N TRP A 188 10.36 4.87 -2.24
CA TRP A 188 11.22 4.67 -3.40
C TRP A 188 10.88 3.39 -4.18
N ARG A 189 10.57 2.30 -3.47
CA ARG A 189 10.18 1.00 -4.05
C ARG A 189 8.78 1.01 -4.67
N GLU A 190 7.90 1.91 -4.26
CA GLU A 190 6.54 1.98 -4.82
C GLU A 190 6.53 2.47 -6.28
N VAL A 191 7.53 3.21 -6.74
CA VAL A 191 7.58 3.68 -8.13
C VAL A 191 7.53 2.53 -9.13
N PRO A 192 8.45 1.53 -9.11
CA PRO A 192 8.38 0.40 -10.03
C PRO A 192 7.16 -0.50 -9.75
N ALA A 193 6.77 -0.68 -8.48
CA ALA A 193 5.60 -1.47 -8.14
C ALA A 193 4.31 -0.87 -8.73
N TYR A 194 4.12 0.44 -8.61
CA TYR A 194 2.98 1.15 -9.19
C TYR A 194 2.99 1.07 -10.73
N ALA A 195 4.16 1.26 -11.36
CA ALA A 195 4.30 1.17 -12.81
C ALA A 195 3.92 -0.22 -13.34
N VAL A 196 4.36 -1.29 -12.67
CA VAL A 196 3.98 -2.67 -13.03
C VAL A 196 2.46 -2.88 -12.95
N TYR A 197 1.82 -2.38 -11.89
CA TYR A 197 0.36 -2.46 -11.76
C TYR A 197 -0.36 -1.63 -12.83
N LYS A 198 0.17 -0.47 -13.19
CA LYS A 198 -0.38 0.39 -14.23
C LYS A 198 -0.35 -0.30 -15.60
N ILE A 199 0.74 -1.00 -15.93
CA ILE A 199 0.97 -1.63 -17.23
C ILE A 199 0.27 -3.00 -17.31
N ARG A 200 0.39 -3.85 -16.28
CA ARG A 200 -0.14 -5.23 -16.33
C ARG A 200 -1.65 -5.32 -16.13
N LEU A 201 -2.26 -4.30 -15.58
CA LEU A 201 -3.70 -4.25 -15.36
C LEU A 201 -4.43 -3.39 -16.43
N THR A 202 -3.71 -2.89 -17.44
CA THR A 202 -4.30 -2.33 -18.65
C THR A 202 -4.65 -3.42 -19.60
#